data_b732a4f6cfed4d9ca616896327b20228
#
_entry.id   b732a4f6cfed4d9ca616896327b20228
#
_cell.length_a   1.000
_cell.length_b   1.000
_cell.length_c   1.000
_cell.angle_alpha   90.00
_cell.angle_beta   90.00
_cell.angle_gamma   90.00
#
_symmetry.space_group_name_H-M   'P 1'
#
loop_
_entity.id
_entity.type
_entity.pdbx_description
1 polymer ?
#
loop_
_entity_poly.entity_id
_entity_poly.type
_entity_poly.pdbx_seq_one_letter_code
_entity_poly.pdbx_strand_id
1 'polypeptide(L)'
;MVKIGNIELGSFPLLLAPMEDVSDPPFRALCKENGADVVYTEFISSEGLIRDAAKSVIKLDIYEKERPVGIQIFGANLDSMLQAVDIVEKSNPDIIDINFGCPVKKVVSKGAGAGILKDICLMESLTKAIVERTNLPVTVKTRLGWDQDSIKIVEVAERLQDIGCKAIAIHGRTRAQMYKGDADWSYIEKVKNNPRMHIPVFANGDINTPEKAMHVRDNLGLDGAMIGRASIGNPWFFNEVKHYFETGAHREPASIKERASVAKRHLEMAVAWKGEKLGVYETRRHYSNYFKGIENFKPFRQKLVTTETSSEVYLILDSIVERFAEYSF
;
A
#
# COMPACT_ATOMS: atom_id res chain seq x y z
N MET A 1 22.42 -2.50 0.66
CA MET A 1 21.53 -1.51 -0.02
C MET A 1 20.50 -2.28 -0.82
N VAL A 2 19.23 -2.03 -0.58
CA VAL A 2 18.11 -2.69 -1.25
C VAL A 2 17.85 -2.03 -2.61
N LYS A 3 17.58 -2.82 -3.65
CA LYS A 3 17.27 -2.33 -4.98
C LYS A 3 16.07 -3.08 -5.57
N ILE A 4 15.17 -2.36 -6.23
CA ILE A 4 14.14 -2.94 -7.10
C ILE A 4 14.55 -2.66 -8.55
N GLY A 5 15.10 -3.67 -9.21
CA GLY A 5 15.76 -3.46 -10.51
C GLY A 5 16.92 -2.47 -10.40
N ASN A 6 16.80 -1.33 -11.08
CA ASN A 6 17.78 -0.23 -11.06
C ASN A 6 17.47 0.85 -10.00
N ILE A 7 16.38 0.73 -9.25
CA ILE A 7 15.95 1.72 -8.26
C ILE A 7 16.62 1.42 -6.92
N GLU A 8 17.43 2.33 -6.41
CA GLU A 8 18.11 2.22 -5.11
C GLU A 8 17.23 2.80 -3.99
N LEU A 9 17.03 2.02 -2.90
CA LEU A 9 16.05 2.34 -1.84
C LEU A 9 16.67 2.47 -0.43
N GLY A 10 17.99 2.43 -0.30
CA GLY A 10 18.64 2.44 1.00
C GLY A 10 18.78 1.05 1.64
N SER A 11 18.91 0.98 2.97
CA SER A 11 19.19 -0.27 3.69
C SER A 11 17.92 -1.05 4.07
N PHE A 12 16.85 -0.34 4.42
CA PHE A 12 15.58 -0.94 4.81
C PHE A 12 14.42 0.00 4.41
N PRO A 13 13.94 -0.07 3.15
CA PRO A 13 12.89 0.80 2.67
C PRO A 13 11.53 0.50 3.30
N LEU A 14 10.75 1.57 3.50
CA LEU A 14 9.36 1.54 3.93
C LEU A 14 8.45 1.84 2.74
N LEU A 15 7.60 0.89 2.38
CA LEU A 15 6.73 0.97 1.21
C LEU A 15 5.29 1.23 1.64
N LEU A 16 4.59 2.15 0.96
CA LEU A 16 3.14 2.28 1.13
C LEU A 16 2.43 1.16 0.36
N ALA A 17 1.62 0.38 1.05
CA ALA A 17 0.84 -0.69 0.42
C ALA A 17 -0.26 -0.16 -0.51
N PRO A 18 -0.53 -0.83 -1.64
CA PRO A 18 -1.70 -0.56 -2.47
C PRO A 18 -3.00 -0.87 -1.69
N MET A 19 -3.86 0.12 -1.53
CA MET A 19 -5.12 0.02 -0.78
C MET A 19 -6.25 0.71 -1.54
N GLU A 20 -7.32 -0.04 -1.86
CA GLU A 20 -8.49 0.48 -2.55
C GLU A 20 -9.12 1.66 -1.81
N ASP A 21 -9.43 2.72 -2.53
CA ASP A 21 -9.97 3.98 -2.05
C ASP A 21 -9.13 4.65 -0.92
N VAL A 22 -7.84 4.38 -0.82
CA VAL A 22 -6.92 4.94 0.19
C VAL A 22 -5.63 5.44 -0.43
N SER A 23 -4.93 4.61 -1.22
CA SER A 23 -3.64 4.97 -1.82
C SER A 23 -3.80 5.74 -3.13
N ASP A 24 -4.63 6.76 -3.11
CA ASP A 24 -4.81 7.73 -4.19
C ASP A 24 -3.63 8.73 -4.25
N PRO A 25 -3.46 9.50 -5.35
CA PRO A 25 -2.35 10.44 -5.49
C PRO A 25 -2.20 11.42 -4.31
N PRO A 26 -3.28 12.05 -3.79
CA PRO A 26 -3.20 12.89 -2.60
C PRO A 26 -2.57 12.20 -1.39
N PHE A 27 -3.05 11.00 -1.06
CA PHE A 27 -2.55 10.27 0.11
C PHE A 27 -1.14 9.71 -0.10
N ARG A 28 -0.82 9.20 -1.29
CA ARG A 28 0.54 8.77 -1.63
C ARG A 28 1.55 9.90 -1.48
N ALA A 29 1.21 11.10 -1.96
CA ALA A 29 2.06 12.27 -1.82
C ALA A 29 2.31 12.63 -0.35
N LEU A 30 1.29 12.59 0.51
CA LEU A 30 1.45 12.81 1.95
C LEU A 30 2.33 11.74 2.62
N CYS A 31 2.17 10.47 2.25
CA CYS A 31 3.03 9.40 2.76
C CYS A 31 4.48 9.57 2.30
N LYS A 32 4.69 9.97 1.04
CA LYS A 32 6.02 10.23 0.49
C LYS A 32 6.74 11.36 1.22
N GLU A 33 6.06 12.48 1.45
CA GLU A 33 6.58 13.61 2.22
C GLU A 33 6.92 13.24 3.68
N ASN A 34 6.27 12.20 4.19
CA ASN A 34 6.49 11.67 5.54
C ASN A 34 7.38 10.42 5.55
N GLY A 35 8.18 10.18 4.52
CA GLY A 35 9.26 9.22 4.57
C GLY A 35 8.96 7.85 3.97
N ALA A 36 7.84 7.64 3.27
CA ALA A 36 7.68 6.43 2.46
C ALA A 36 8.71 6.43 1.31
N ASP A 37 9.45 5.32 1.18
CA ASP A 37 10.51 5.22 0.17
C ASP A 37 9.94 4.88 -1.22
N VAL A 38 8.91 4.02 -1.25
CA VAL A 38 8.16 3.66 -2.47
C VAL A 38 6.67 3.73 -2.16
N VAL A 39 5.89 4.21 -3.10
CA VAL A 39 4.43 4.18 -3.00
C VAL A 39 3.84 3.40 -4.18
N TYR A 40 2.65 2.84 -3.97
CA TYR A 40 1.92 2.10 -5.00
C TYR A 40 0.52 2.68 -5.17
N THR A 41 0.04 2.67 -6.41
CA THR A 41 -1.35 3.05 -6.69
C THR A 41 -2.33 2.08 -6.02
N GLU A 42 -3.60 2.43 -5.97
CA GLU A 42 -4.66 1.44 -5.78
C GLU A 42 -4.56 0.37 -6.88
N PHE A 43 -4.99 -0.86 -6.60
CA PHE A 43 -4.93 -1.92 -7.60
C PHE A 43 -5.95 -1.70 -8.73
N ILE A 44 -5.51 -1.85 -9.97
CA ILE A 44 -6.29 -1.52 -11.17
C ILE A 44 -6.63 -2.81 -11.94
N SER A 45 -7.91 -2.98 -12.27
CA SER A 45 -8.35 -4.11 -13.07
C SER A 45 -7.85 -4.01 -14.52
N SER A 46 -7.16 -5.03 -15.03
CA SER A 46 -6.76 -5.12 -16.44
C SER A 46 -7.98 -5.03 -17.36
N GLU A 47 -9.06 -5.75 -17.04
CA GLU A 47 -10.33 -5.71 -17.76
C GLU A 47 -11.00 -4.32 -17.72
N GLY A 48 -10.76 -3.56 -16.65
CA GLY A 48 -11.26 -2.18 -16.55
C GLY A 48 -10.45 -1.22 -17.41
N LEU A 49 -9.13 -1.37 -17.45
CA LEU A 49 -8.24 -0.54 -18.26
C LEU A 49 -8.49 -0.71 -19.76
N ILE A 50 -8.54 -1.94 -20.25
CA ILE A 50 -8.73 -2.20 -21.68
C ILE A 50 -10.10 -1.77 -22.22
N ARG A 51 -11.05 -1.45 -21.33
CA ARG A 51 -12.39 -0.93 -21.66
C ARG A 51 -12.55 0.54 -21.31
N ASP A 52 -11.48 1.24 -21.05
CA ASP A 52 -11.48 2.67 -20.69
C ASP A 52 -12.45 3.01 -19.55
N ALA A 53 -12.62 2.08 -18.59
CA ALA A 53 -13.49 2.33 -17.45
C ALA A 53 -12.93 3.48 -16.60
N ALA A 54 -13.69 4.58 -16.50
CA ALA A 54 -13.24 5.81 -15.85
C ALA A 54 -12.64 5.59 -14.45
N LYS A 55 -13.22 4.66 -13.67
CA LYS A 55 -12.69 4.29 -12.33
C LYS A 55 -11.32 3.58 -12.39
N SER A 56 -10.98 2.95 -13.50
CA SER A 56 -9.67 2.32 -13.68
C SER A 56 -8.65 3.32 -14.21
N VAL A 57 -9.07 4.14 -15.17
CA VAL A 57 -8.20 5.14 -15.81
C VAL A 57 -7.73 6.21 -14.83
N ILE A 58 -8.60 6.74 -13.98
CA ILE A 58 -8.23 7.75 -12.97
C ILE A 58 -7.15 7.27 -11.98
N LYS A 59 -7.05 5.97 -11.73
CA LYS A 59 -6.04 5.39 -10.83
C LYS A 59 -4.65 5.32 -11.45
N LEU A 60 -4.52 5.61 -12.75
CA LEU A 60 -3.22 5.73 -13.43
C LEU A 60 -2.50 7.04 -13.10
N ASP A 61 -3.22 8.02 -12.54
CA ASP A 61 -2.62 9.31 -12.19
C ASP A 61 -1.55 9.16 -11.12
N ILE A 62 -0.38 9.71 -11.41
CA ILE A 62 0.78 9.78 -10.51
C ILE A 62 1.32 11.19 -10.47
N TYR A 63 1.79 11.62 -9.30
CA TYR A 63 2.47 12.91 -9.14
C TYR A 63 3.98 12.72 -9.21
N GLU A 64 4.68 13.64 -9.86
CA GLU A 64 6.15 13.54 -9.97
C GLU A 64 6.84 13.49 -8.60
N LYS A 65 6.31 14.20 -7.61
CA LYS A 65 6.85 14.24 -6.24
C LYS A 65 6.71 12.95 -5.43
N GLU A 66 5.93 11.97 -5.90
CA GLU A 66 5.75 10.70 -5.20
C GLU A 66 6.67 9.57 -5.70
N ARG A 67 7.55 9.85 -6.65
CA ARG A 67 8.50 8.86 -7.18
C ARG A 67 9.52 8.41 -6.14
N PRO A 68 9.97 7.13 -6.18
CA PRO A 68 9.52 6.09 -7.11
C PRO A 68 8.11 5.59 -6.77
N VAL A 69 7.29 5.42 -7.82
CA VAL A 69 5.90 4.99 -7.72
C VAL A 69 5.64 3.76 -8.59
N GLY A 70 4.98 2.76 -8.01
CA GLY A 70 4.53 1.57 -8.72
C GLY A 70 3.04 1.65 -9.08
N ILE A 71 2.69 1.29 -10.31
CA ILE A 71 1.30 1.05 -10.69
C ILE A 71 0.98 -0.42 -10.49
N GLN A 72 -0.03 -0.72 -9.65
CA GLN A 72 -0.43 -2.09 -9.39
C GLN A 72 -1.64 -2.49 -10.24
N ILE A 73 -1.50 -3.59 -10.99
CA ILE A 73 -2.56 -4.18 -11.81
C ILE A 73 -2.97 -5.57 -11.31
N PHE A 74 -4.19 -5.98 -11.62
CA PHE A 74 -4.68 -7.34 -11.38
C PHE A 74 -5.57 -7.84 -12.50
N GLY A 75 -5.51 -9.14 -12.75
CA GLY A 75 -6.30 -9.87 -13.74
C GLY A 75 -6.00 -11.37 -13.66
N ALA A 76 -6.73 -12.15 -14.43
CA ALA A 76 -6.50 -13.59 -14.61
C ALA A 76 -6.44 -13.98 -16.09
N ASN A 77 -6.70 -13.04 -17.01
CA ASN A 77 -6.61 -13.25 -18.44
C ASN A 77 -5.30 -12.65 -18.97
N LEU A 78 -4.54 -13.46 -19.70
CA LEU A 78 -3.23 -13.08 -20.21
C LEU A 78 -3.28 -11.88 -21.15
N ASP A 79 -4.18 -11.89 -22.12
CA ASP A 79 -4.25 -10.85 -23.13
C ASP A 79 -4.64 -9.51 -22.52
N SER A 80 -5.60 -9.49 -21.58
CA SER A 80 -6.00 -8.27 -20.89
C SER A 80 -4.89 -7.73 -19.97
N MET A 81 -4.08 -8.60 -19.36
CA MET A 81 -2.95 -8.18 -18.55
C MET A 81 -1.84 -7.55 -19.39
N LEU A 82 -1.52 -8.12 -20.56
CA LEU A 82 -0.52 -7.55 -21.45
C LEU A 82 -0.95 -6.21 -22.05
N GLN A 83 -2.21 -6.09 -22.48
CA GLN A 83 -2.76 -4.81 -22.93
C GLN A 83 -2.78 -3.76 -21.80
N ALA A 84 -3.06 -4.19 -20.56
CA ALA A 84 -3.00 -3.30 -19.40
C ALA A 84 -1.57 -2.80 -19.13
N VAL A 85 -0.55 -3.61 -19.33
CA VAL A 85 0.86 -3.20 -19.25
C VAL A 85 1.15 -2.08 -20.25
N ASP A 86 0.72 -2.22 -21.52
CA ASP A 86 0.92 -1.20 -22.55
C ASP A 86 0.23 0.14 -22.20
N ILE A 87 -0.91 0.08 -21.52
CA ILE A 87 -1.63 1.27 -21.04
C ILE A 87 -0.89 1.90 -19.86
N VAL A 88 -0.47 1.09 -18.90
CA VAL A 88 0.25 1.52 -17.69
C VAL A 88 1.58 2.19 -18.03
N GLU A 89 2.34 1.66 -18.99
CA GLU A 89 3.62 2.26 -19.42
C GLU A 89 3.46 3.70 -19.93
N LYS A 90 2.32 4.05 -20.54
CA LYS A 90 2.04 5.42 -21.00
C LYS A 90 1.93 6.42 -19.86
N SER A 91 1.63 5.96 -18.65
CA SER A 91 1.64 6.78 -17.42
C SER A 91 3.03 6.92 -16.81
N ASN A 92 4.06 6.30 -17.44
CA ASN A 92 5.46 6.39 -17.04
C ASN A 92 5.72 6.10 -15.55
N PRO A 93 5.26 4.96 -14.97
CA PRO A 93 5.60 4.57 -13.61
C PRO A 93 7.06 4.13 -13.50
N ASP A 94 7.56 4.02 -12.27
CA ASP A 94 8.90 3.46 -12.01
C ASP A 94 8.87 1.93 -11.90
N ILE A 95 7.71 1.36 -11.51
CA ILE A 95 7.53 -0.07 -11.24
C ILE A 95 6.14 -0.50 -11.77
N ILE A 96 6.07 -1.69 -12.36
CA ILE A 96 4.80 -2.40 -12.56
C ILE A 96 4.68 -3.47 -11.48
N ASP A 97 3.61 -3.40 -10.67
CA ASP A 97 3.36 -4.35 -9.59
C ASP A 97 2.13 -5.22 -9.90
N ILE A 98 2.22 -6.52 -9.62
CA ILE A 98 1.14 -7.47 -9.88
C ILE A 98 0.47 -7.84 -8.56
N ASN A 99 -0.85 -7.67 -8.49
CA ASN A 99 -1.63 -8.06 -7.31
C ASN A 99 -2.07 -9.52 -7.38
N PHE A 100 -1.44 -10.34 -6.56
CA PHE A 100 -1.85 -11.73 -6.29
C PHE A 100 -2.29 -11.93 -4.83
N GLY A 101 -2.71 -10.84 -4.16
CA GLY A 101 -3.03 -10.87 -2.73
C GLY A 101 -4.42 -10.36 -2.34
N CYS A 102 -5.17 -9.68 -3.23
CA CYS A 102 -6.49 -9.14 -2.91
C CYS A 102 -7.49 -10.29 -2.59
N PRO A 103 -8.06 -10.35 -1.35
CA PRO A 103 -8.92 -11.46 -0.94
C PRO A 103 -10.41 -11.22 -1.25
N VAL A 104 -10.77 -10.07 -1.81
CA VAL A 104 -12.16 -9.64 -2.02
C VAL A 104 -12.89 -10.60 -2.96
N LYS A 105 -14.09 -11.06 -2.55
CA LYS A 105 -14.87 -12.06 -3.29
C LYS A 105 -15.06 -11.73 -4.77
N LYS A 106 -15.36 -10.47 -5.10
CA LYS A 106 -15.56 -10.00 -6.48
C LYS A 106 -14.31 -10.17 -7.38
N VAL A 107 -13.11 -10.07 -6.80
CA VAL A 107 -11.83 -10.26 -7.50
C VAL A 107 -11.52 -11.75 -7.60
N VAL A 108 -11.58 -12.44 -6.46
CA VAL A 108 -11.22 -13.85 -6.31
C VAL A 108 -12.13 -14.78 -7.16
N SER A 109 -13.43 -14.45 -7.28
CA SER A 109 -14.37 -15.26 -8.08
C SER A 109 -14.05 -15.26 -9.58
N LYS A 110 -13.22 -14.30 -10.03
CA LYS A 110 -12.71 -14.22 -11.40
C LYS A 110 -11.34 -14.86 -11.58
N GLY A 111 -10.83 -15.58 -10.57
CA GLY A 111 -9.49 -16.17 -10.58
C GLY A 111 -8.35 -15.16 -10.33
N ALA A 112 -8.66 -13.87 -10.16
CA ALA A 112 -7.68 -12.79 -10.01
C ALA A 112 -7.34 -12.50 -8.53
N GLY A 113 -6.36 -11.63 -8.30
CA GLY A 113 -5.88 -11.33 -6.95
C GLY A 113 -5.44 -12.59 -6.22
N ALA A 114 -5.89 -12.79 -4.97
CA ALA A 114 -5.56 -14.00 -4.23
C ALA A 114 -6.21 -15.29 -4.79
N GLY A 115 -7.13 -15.19 -5.76
CA GLY A 115 -7.69 -16.32 -6.48
C GLY A 115 -6.64 -17.13 -7.25
N ILE A 116 -5.61 -16.44 -7.75
CA ILE A 116 -4.49 -17.03 -8.50
C ILE A 116 -3.66 -18.01 -7.67
N LEU A 117 -3.71 -17.92 -6.31
CA LEU A 117 -2.98 -18.82 -5.42
C LEU A 117 -3.44 -20.27 -5.50
N LYS A 118 -4.55 -20.53 -6.20
CA LYS A 118 -5.02 -21.89 -6.51
C LYS A 118 -4.37 -22.46 -7.76
N ASP A 119 -3.80 -21.63 -8.61
CA ASP A 119 -3.16 -21.99 -9.88
C ASP A 119 -1.82 -21.29 -10.04
N ILE A 120 -0.78 -21.90 -9.49
CA ILE A 120 0.58 -21.36 -9.52
C ILE A 120 1.13 -21.33 -10.95
N CYS A 121 0.74 -22.29 -11.81
CA CYS A 121 1.17 -22.30 -13.21
C CYS A 121 0.63 -21.07 -13.98
N LEU A 122 -0.63 -20.70 -13.74
CA LEU A 122 -1.19 -19.47 -14.32
C LEU A 122 -0.51 -18.22 -13.74
N MET A 123 -0.22 -18.20 -12.42
CA MET A 123 0.55 -17.11 -11.79
C MET A 123 1.90 -16.91 -12.49
N GLU A 124 2.65 -17.98 -12.71
CA GLU A 124 3.93 -17.95 -13.41
C GLU A 124 3.78 -17.46 -14.85
N SER A 125 2.83 -18.02 -15.59
CA SER A 125 2.61 -17.68 -17.00
C SER A 125 2.28 -16.20 -17.18
N LEU A 126 1.38 -15.65 -16.33
CA LEU A 126 1.04 -14.23 -16.33
C LEU A 126 2.25 -13.37 -15.99
N THR A 127 2.98 -13.71 -14.94
CA THR A 127 4.13 -12.92 -14.50
C THR A 127 5.24 -12.94 -15.53
N LYS A 128 5.56 -14.10 -16.11
CA LYS A 128 6.56 -14.26 -17.17
C LYS A 128 6.24 -13.37 -18.36
N ALA A 129 5.01 -13.47 -18.86
CA ALA A 129 4.60 -12.68 -20.02
C ALA A 129 4.66 -11.16 -19.76
N ILE A 130 4.35 -10.72 -18.53
CA ILE A 130 4.49 -9.30 -18.16
C ILE A 130 5.97 -8.90 -18.10
N VAL A 131 6.83 -9.72 -17.48
CA VAL A 131 8.27 -9.45 -17.41
C VAL A 131 8.90 -9.37 -18.81
N GLU A 132 8.47 -10.22 -19.74
CA GLU A 132 8.92 -10.21 -21.13
C GLU A 132 8.35 -9.03 -21.95
N ARG A 133 7.24 -8.43 -21.50
CA ARG A 133 6.55 -7.33 -22.21
C ARG A 133 7.13 -5.96 -21.93
N THR A 134 7.71 -5.73 -20.75
CA THR A 134 8.17 -4.41 -20.30
C THR A 134 9.65 -4.38 -19.94
N ASN A 135 10.27 -3.20 -20.07
CA ASN A 135 11.62 -2.96 -19.53
C ASN A 135 11.61 -2.42 -18.09
N LEU A 136 10.44 -2.10 -17.55
CA LEU A 136 10.30 -1.64 -16.18
C LEU A 136 10.51 -2.79 -15.19
N PRO A 137 10.98 -2.51 -13.97
CA PRO A 137 11.00 -3.50 -12.91
C PRO A 137 9.58 -4.03 -12.63
N VAL A 138 9.42 -5.35 -12.69
CA VAL A 138 8.16 -6.03 -12.34
C VAL A 138 8.28 -6.58 -10.92
N THR A 139 7.31 -6.25 -10.06
CA THR A 139 7.21 -6.74 -8.68
C THR A 139 5.90 -7.47 -8.46
N VAL A 140 5.81 -8.25 -7.39
CA VAL A 140 4.59 -9.00 -7.03
C VAL A 140 4.23 -8.73 -5.60
N LYS A 141 2.93 -8.47 -5.34
CA LYS A 141 2.37 -8.47 -3.99
C LYS A 141 1.41 -9.65 -3.82
N THR A 142 1.71 -10.53 -2.86
CA THR A 142 0.97 -11.78 -2.66
C THR A 142 0.67 -12.08 -1.18
N ARG A 143 0.13 -13.25 -0.90
CA ARG A 143 -0.13 -13.85 0.41
C ARG A 143 0.57 -15.20 0.55
N LEU A 144 0.54 -15.80 1.77
CA LEU A 144 1.17 -17.09 2.07
C LEU A 144 0.63 -18.25 1.23
N GLY A 145 -0.66 -18.21 0.91
CA GLY A 145 -1.37 -19.24 0.18
C GLY A 145 -2.88 -18.96 0.15
N TRP A 146 -3.65 -19.87 -0.44
CA TRP A 146 -5.11 -19.78 -0.45
C TRP A 146 -5.70 -20.01 0.96
N ASP A 147 -5.25 -21.06 1.64
CA ASP A 147 -5.60 -21.46 3.02
C ASP A 147 -4.38 -22.06 3.71
N GLN A 148 -4.55 -22.59 4.92
CA GLN A 148 -3.45 -23.14 5.71
C GLN A 148 -2.83 -24.40 5.06
N ASP A 149 -3.65 -25.20 4.38
CA ASP A 149 -3.20 -26.46 3.78
C ASP A 149 -2.46 -26.24 2.46
N SER A 150 -2.56 -25.04 1.89
CA SER A 150 -1.99 -24.66 0.59
C SER A 150 -0.92 -23.58 0.67
N ILE A 151 -0.26 -23.40 1.81
CA ILE A 151 0.86 -22.47 1.95
C ILE A 151 2.07 -22.99 1.18
N LYS A 152 2.41 -22.30 0.07
CA LYS A 152 3.54 -22.61 -0.81
C LYS A 152 4.43 -21.40 -1.08
N ILE A 153 4.41 -20.43 -0.19
CA ILE A 153 5.03 -19.12 -0.47
C ILE A 153 6.53 -19.21 -0.77
N VAL A 154 7.27 -20.14 -0.17
CA VAL A 154 8.71 -20.30 -0.45
C VAL A 154 8.93 -20.74 -1.89
N GLU A 155 8.22 -21.77 -2.34
CA GLU A 155 8.27 -22.26 -3.72
C GLU A 155 7.81 -21.18 -4.71
N VAL A 156 6.70 -20.49 -4.38
CA VAL A 156 6.15 -19.41 -5.22
C VAL A 156 7.15 -18.26 -5.38
N ALA A 157 7.83 -17.86 -4.31
CA ALA A 157 8.81 -16.78 -4.36
C ALA A 157 10.02 -17.14 -5.25
N GLU A 158 10.54 -18.38 -5.14
CA GLU A 158 11.61 -18.85 -6.04
C GLU A 158 11.18 -18.79 -7.50
N ARG A 159 10.01 -19.35 -7.83
CA ARG A 159 9.49 -19.38 -9.19
C ARG A 159 9.31 -17.98 -9.77
N LEU A 160 8.77 -17.04 -8.98
CA LEU A 160 8.60 -15.64 -9.38
C LEU A 160 9.95 -14.95 -9.64
N GLN A 161 10.95 -15.21 -8.80
CA GLN A 161 12.31 -14.73 -9.02
C GLN A 161 12.93 -15.30 -10.31
N ASP A 162 12.83 -16.62 -10.51
CA ASP A 162 13.43 -17.33 -11.65
C ASP A 162 12.86 -16.83 -12.99
N ILE A 163 11.64 -16.34 -13.02
CA ILE A 163 11.03 -15.71 -14.21
C ILE A 163 11.30 -14.22 -14.35
N GLY A 164 12.05 -13.61 -13.43
CA GLY A 164 12.59 -12.26 -13.57
C GLY A 164 11.93 -11.16 -12.74
N CYS A 165 11.05 -11.50 -11.79
CA CYS A 165 10.57 -10.53 -10.79
C CYS A 165 11.74 -9.85 -10.08
N LYS A 166 11.58 -8.56 -9.76
CA LYS A 166 12.63 -7.74 -9.12
C LYS A 166 12.45 -7.54 -7.62
N ALA A 167 11.27 -7.82 -7.09
CA ALA A 167 10.99 -7.86 -5.64
C ALA A 167 9.65 -8.56 -5.39
N ILE A 168 9.46 -9.01 -4.15
CA ILE A 168 8.20 -9.62 -3.70
C ILE A 168 7.77 -9.04 -2.34
N ALA A 169 6.51 -8.59 -2.24
CA ALA A 169 5.89 -8.19 -0.98
C ALA A 169 4.88 -9.25 -0.53
N ILE A 170 5.07 -9.80 0.66
CA ILE A 170 4.29 -10.94 1.15
C ILE A 170 3.44 -10.53 2.36
N HIS A 171 2.12 -10.62 2.24
CA HIS A 171 1.25 -10.49 3.39
C HIS A 171 1.26 -11.78 4.20
N GLY A 172 1.65 -11.72 5.48
CA GLY A 172 1.79 -12.86 6.40
C GLY A 172 0.46 -13.54 6.78
N ARG A 173 -0.52 -13.56 5.88
CA ARG A 173 -1.80 -14.28 6.03
C ARG A 173 -2.15 -15.01 4.75
N THR A 174 -2.92 -16.10 4.88
CA THR A 174 -3.56 -16.74 3.72
C THR A 174 -4.75 -15.91 3.23
N ARG A 175 -5.28 -16.25 2.04
CA ARG A 175 -6.51 -15.65 1.54
C ARG A 175 -7.71 -15.96 2.44
N ALA A 176 -7.81 -17.18 2.94
CA ALA A 176 -8.93 -17.61 3.80
C ALA A 176 -9.01 -16.83 5.12
N GLN A 177 -7.87 -16.46 5.69
CA GLN A 177 -7.80 -15.63 6.89
C GLN A 177 -8.32 -14.21 6.65
N MET A 178 -8.21 -13.69 5.43
CA MET A 178 -8.48 -12.28 5.12
C MET A 178 -7.68 -11.33 6.03
N TYR A 179 -8.27 -10.88 7.14
CA TYR A 179 -7.65 -10.04 8.17
C TYR A 179 -7.81 -10.60 9.59
N LYS A 180 -8.28 -11.85 9.73
CA LYS A 180 -8.45 -12.51 11.03
C LYS A 180 -7.13 -13.10 11.52
N GLY A 181 -6.97 -13.15 12.84
CA GLY A 181 -5.74 -13.58 13.51
C GLY A 181 -4.59 -12.64 13.25
N ASP A 182 -3.37 -13.04 13.58
CA ASP A 182 -2.16 -12.28 13.37
C ASP A 182 -1.46 -12.65 12.06
N ALA A 183 -0.68 -11.72 11.50
CA ALA A 183 0.17 -12.01 10.37
C ALA A 183 1.35 -12.88 10.83
N ASP A 184 1.55 -14.02 10.20
CA ASP A 184 2.67 -14.91 10.47
C ASP A 184 3.86 -14.56 9.56
N TRP A 185 4.83 -13.89 10.12
CA TRP A 185 6.05 -13.48 9.39
C TRP A 185 7.09 -14.60 9.29
N SER A 186 6.95 -15.70 10.04
CA SER A 186 7.89 -16.84 9.99
C SER A 186 7.99 -17.46 8.59
N TYR A 187 6.88 -17.45 7.82
CA TYR A 187 6.91 -17.89 6.43
C TYR A 187 7.65 -16.91 5.52
N ILE A 188 7.60 -15.61 5.82
CA ILE A 188 8.32 -14.59 5.04
C ILE A 188 9.81 -14.69 5.34
N GLU A 189 10.16 -14.93 6.60
CA GLU A 189 11.54 -15.21 7.03
C GLU A 189 12.09 -16.46 6.32
N LYS A 190 11.30 -17.54 6.20
CA LYS A 190 11.69 -18.75 5.44
C LYS A 190 11.97 -18.45 3.98
N VAL A 191 11.19 -17.55 3.35
CA VAL A 191 11.47 -17.07 1.98
C VAL A 191 12.81 -16.36 1.95
N LYS A 192 13.04 -15.41 2.86
CA LYS A 192 14.29 -14.62 2.90
C LYS A 192 15.53 -15.47 3.16
N ASN A 193 15.42 -16.44 4.07
CA ASN A 193 16.53 -17.33 4.44
C ASN A 193 16.75 -18.47 3.45
N ASN A 194 15.94 -18.57 2.40
CA ASN A 194 16.19 -19.51 1.32
C ASN A 194 17.43 -19.07 0.53
N PRO A 195 18.51 -19.90 0.47
CA PRO A 195 19.77 -19.54 -0.19
C PRO A 195 19.63 -19.25 -1.68
N ARG A 196 18.53 -19.67 -2.31
CA ARG A 196 18.23 -19.36 -3.71
C ARG A 196 17.59 -17.98 -3.92
N MET A 197 17.11 -17.31 -2.85
CA MET A 197 16.49 -16.00 -2.97
C MET A 197 17.53 -14.88 -3.04
N HIS A 198 17.47 -14.08 -4.10
CA HIS A 198 18.38 -12.97 -4.36
C HIS A 198 17.69 -11.63 -4.57
N ILE A 199 16.36 -11.64 -4.81
CA ILE A 199 15.54 -10.41 -4.90
C ILE A 199 15.08 -9.95 -3.53
N PRO A 200 14.78 -8.66 -3.34
CA PRO A 200 14.23 -8.15 -2.09
C PRO A 200 12.90 -8.80 -1.71
N VAL A 201 12.78 -9.13 -0.41
CA VAL A 201 11.57 -9.69 0.21
C VAL A 201 11.05 -8.72 1.25
N PHE A 202 9.85 -8.18 1.01
CA PHE A 202 9.22 -7.19 1.87
C PHE A 202 8.13 -7.80 2.73
N ALA A 203 8.18 -7.57 4.04
CA ALA A 203 7.12 -7.97 4.96
C ALA A 203 5.87 -7.08 4.80
N ASN A 204 4.70 -7.68 4.84
CA ASN A 204 3.44 -6.97 4.94
C ASN A 204 2.48 -7.67 5.92
N GLY A 205 1.60 -6.90 6.53
CA GLY A 205 0.62 -7.35 7.52
C GLY A 205 1.04 -7.02 8.95
N ASP A 206 0.16 -6.33 9.68
CA ASP A 206 0.25 -5.98 11.09
C ASP A 206 1.50 -5.22 11.57
N ILE A 207 2.27 -4.66 10.65
CA ILE A 207 3.36 -3.74 10.96
C ILE A 207 2.73 -2.39 11.27
N ASN A 208 2.37 -2.18 12.52
CA ASN A 208 1.58 -1.05 13.01
C ASN A 208 2.22 -0.33 14.20
N THR A 209 3.45 -0.68 14.55
CA THR A 209 4.31 0.04 15.49
C THR A 209 5.75 0.06 14.98
N PRO A 210 6.58 1.04 15.39
CA PRO A 210 8.00 1.08 15.06
C PRO A 210 8.78 -0.16 15.51
N GLU A 211 8.45 -0.73 16.68
CA GLU A 211 9.09 -1.94 17.20
C GLU A 211 8.86 -3.14 16.30
N LYS A 212 7.66 -3.28 15.75
CA LYS A 212 7.36 -4.36 14.80
C LYS A 212 8.14 -4.21 13.50
N ALA A 213 8.31 -2.98 13.02
CA ALA A 213 9.15 -2.71 11.86
C ALA A 213 10.64 -3.02 12.17
N MET A 214 11.11 -2.66 13.37
CA MET A 214 12.45 -3.00 13.83
C MET A 214 12.63 -4.52 13.96
N HIS A 215 11.65 -5.23 14.52
CA HIS A 215 11.68 -6.69 14.60
C HIS A 215 11.80 -7.35 13.21
N VAL A 216 11.04 -6.87 12.23
CA VAL A 216 11.12 -7.35 10.84
C VAL A 216 12.51 -7.13 10.25
N ARG A 217 13.16 -6.00 10.55
CA ARG A 217 14.51 -5.66 10.09
C ARG A 217 15.58 -6.48 10.80
N ASP A 218 15.61 -6.42 12.12
CA ASP A 218 16.76 -6.85 12.93
C ASP A 218 16.69 -8.32 13.33
N ASN A 219 15.49 -8.86 13.57
CA ASN A 219 15.31 -10.25 13.99
C ASN A 219 15.02 -11.20 12.83
N LEU A 220 14.24 -10.75 11.83
CA LEU A 220 13.88 -11.59 10.68
C LEU A 220 14.77 -11.33 9.46
N GLY A 221 15.60 -10.28 9.46
CA GLY A 221 16.55 -9.96 8.39
C GLY A 221 15.91 -9.67 7.04
N LEU A 222 14.64 -9.24 7.02
CA LEU A 222 13.94 -8.91 5.78
C LEU A 222 14.46 -7.61 5.16
N ASP A 223 14.23 -7.42 3.88
CA ASP A 223 14.80 -6.31 3.11
C ASP A 223 14.02 -5.00 3.25
N GLY A 224 12.83 -5.02 3.81
CA GLY A 224 12.01 -3.84 4.05
C GLY A 224 10.60 -4.19 4.51
N ALA A 225 9.78 -3.17 4.75
CA ALA A 225 8.41 -3.31 5.24
C ALA A 225 7.41 -2.57 4.36
N MET A 226 6.32 -3.25 3.99
CA MET A 226 5.20 -2.64 3.28
C MET A 226 4.08 -2.34 4.27
N ILE A 227 3.81 -1.05 4.47
CA ILE A 227 2.88 -0.51 5.47
C ILE A 227 1.52 -0.28 4.82
N GLY A 228 0.46 -0.86 5.40
CA GLY A 228 -0.92 -0.64 4.97
C GLY A 228 -1.71 0.17 6.00
N ARG A 229 -2.62 -0.48 6.70
CA ARG A 229 -3.62 0.15 7.59
C ARG A 229 -3.06 1.11 8.63
N ALA A 230 -1.82 0.93 9.06
CA ALA A 230 -1.16 1.82 10.03
C ALA A 230 -0.93 3.25 9.49
N SER A 231 -0.85 3.42 8.17
CA SER A 231 -0.68 4.72 7.53
C SER A 231 -2.00 5.47 7.30
N ILE A 232 -3.16 4.80 7.34
CA ILE A 232 -4.45 5.43 7.05
C ILE A 232 -4.74 6.56 8.05
N GLY A 233 -4.80 7.82 7.59
CA GLY A 233 -4.94 8.98 8.48
C GLY A 233 -3.77 9.14 9.46
N ASN A 234 -2.64 8.52 9.18
CA ASN A 234 -1.40 8.61 9.92
C ASN A 234 -0.19 8.54 8.95
N PRO A 235 -0.04 9.49 8.03
CA PRO A 235 1.09 9.48 7.09
C PRO A 235 2.44 9.59 7.79
N TRP A 236 2.49 10.13 9.01
CA TRP A 236 3.70 10.27 9.83
C TRP A 236 4.32 8.93 10.23
N PHE A 237 3.59 7.83 10.16
CA PHE A 237 4.06 6.51 10.59
C PHE A 237 5.40 6.11 9.95
N PHE A 238 5.65 6.49 8.71
CA PHE A 238 6.93 6.23 8.04
C PHE A 238 8.10 6.96 8.72
N ASN A 239 7.92 8.24 9.06
CA ASN A 239 8.93 9.01 9.80
C ASN A 239 9.07 8.55 11.25
N GLU A 240 7.99 8.10 11.89
CA GLU A 240 8.04 7.50 13.23
C GLU A 240 8.93 6.26 13.24
N VAL A 241 8.75 5.36 12.27
CA VAL A 241 9.56 4.15 12.12
C VAL A 241 11.03 4.51 11.86
N LYS A 242 11.32 5.44 10.94
CA LYS A 242 12.70 5.85 10.64
C LYS A 242 13.39 6.50 11.85
N HIS A 243 12.69 7.37 12.56
CA HIS A 243 13.20 7.98 13.79
C HIS A 243 13.52 6.92 14.84
N TYR A 244 12.62 5.95 15.02
CA TYR A 244 12.85 4.84 15.96
C TYR A 244 14.06 3.98 15.56
N PHE A 245 14.28 3.77 14.26
CA PHE A 245 15.47 3.07 13.78
C PHE A 245 16.78 3.79 14.09
N GLU A 246 16.77 5.11 14.09
CA GLU A 246 17.95 5.95 14.33
C GLU A 246 18.23 6.16 15.82
N THR A 247 17.19 6.28 16.63
CA THR A 247 17.31 6.73 18.03
C THR A 247 16.95 5.69 19.07
N GLY A 248 16.20 4.66 18.70
CA GLY A 248 15.59 3.70 19.65
C GLY A 248 14.43 4.29 20.46
N ALA A 249 14.00 5.52 20.17
CA ALA A 249 12.94 6.23 20.90
C ALA A 249 11.77 6.57 19.96
N HIS A 250 10.57 6.66 20.53
CA HIS A 250 9.41 7.17 19.80
C HIS A 250 9.57 8.67 19.51
N ARG A 251 9.09 9.07 18.34
CA ARG A 251 8.95 10.47 18.01
C ARG A 251 7.76 11.07 18.78
N GLU A 252 7.87 12.35 19.16
CA GLU A 252 6.72 13.09 19.68
C GLU A 252 5.57 13.06 18.68
N PRO A 253 4.36 12.73 19.11
CA PRO A 253 3.19 12.71 18.24
C PRO A 253 2.93 14.07 17.60
N ALA A 254 2.45 14.07 16.36
CA ALA A 254 2.02 15.29 15.70
C ALA A 254 0.94 16.02 16.54
N SER A 255 1.08 17.31 16.74
CA SER A 255 0.12 18.15 17.46
C SER A 255 -1.24 18.19 16.77
N ILE A 256 -2.28 18.55 17.51
CA ILE A 256 -3.64 18.72 16.95
C ILE A 256 -3.63 19.68 15.76
N LYS A 257 -2.89 20.79 15.86
CA LYS A 257 -2.75 21.79 14.79
C LYS A 257 -2.12 21.18 13.53
N GLU A 258 -1.06 20.40 13.67
CA GLU A 258 -0.42 19.72 12.54
C GLU A 258 -1.34 18.70 11.90
N ARG A 259 -2.04 17.88 12.72
CA ARG A 259 -3.00 16.89 12.23
C ARG A 259 -4.15 17.52 11.46
N ALA A 260 -4.70 18.62 11.96
CA ALA A 260 -5.75 19.37 11.28
C ALA A 260 -5.24 20.01 9.97
N SER A 261 -4.02 20.57 9.97
CA SER A 261 -3.39 21.13 8.78
C SER A 261 -3.20 20.08 7.68
N VAL A 262 -2.67 18.90 8.04
CA VAL A 262 -2.49 17.79 7.08
C VAL A 262 -3.84 17.25 6.60
N ALA A 263 -4.84 17.14 7.47
CA ALA A 263 -6.19 16.70 7.10
C ALA A 263 -6.86 17.70 6.12
N LYS A 264 -6.70 19.01 6.33
CA LYS A 264 -7.16 20.06 5.39
C LYS A 264 -6.49 19.93 4.03
N ARG A 265 -5.16 19.84 4.02
CA ARG A 265 -4.38 19.70 2.78
C ARG A 265 -4.72 18.39 2.04
N HIS A 266 -4.94 17.30 2.76
CA HIS A 266 -5.40 16.03 2.17
C HIS A 266 -6.74 16.23 1.46
N LEU A 267 -7.71 16.84 2.14
CA LEU A 267 -9.03 17.12 1.56
C LEU A 267 -8.93 18.04 0.34
N GLU A 268 -8.16 19.13 0.43
CA GLU A 268 -7.94 20.05 -0.67
C GLU A 268 -7.41 19.34 -1.92
N MET A 269 -6.37 18.53 -1.77
CA MET A 269 -5.80 17.74 -2.84
C MET A 269 -6.78 16.71 -3.40
N ALA A 270 -7.57 16.06 -2.53
CA ALA A 270 -8.57 15.07 -2.95
C ALA A 270 -9.72 15.72 -3.73
N VAL A 271 -10.18 16.89 -3.31
CA VAL A 271 -11.22 17.67 -4.01
C VAL A 271 -10.70 18.17 -5.36
N ALA A 272 -9.47 18.68 -5.40
CA ALA A 272 -8.84 19.12 -6.64
C ALA A 272 -8.69 17.96 -7.67
N TRP A 273 -8.42 16.75 -7.20
CA TRP A 273 -8.21 15.59 -8.07
C TRP A 273 -9.51 14.92 -8.55
N LYS A 274 -10.50 14.68 -7.65
CA LYS A 274 -11.73 13.90 -7.99
C LYS A 274 -13.01 14.74 -7.90
N GLY A 275 -12.92 16.04 -7.64
CA GLY A 275 -14.07 16.92 -7.42
C GLY A 275 -14.65 16.83 -6.01
N GLU A 276 -15.48 17.81 -5.68
CA GLU A 276 -16.02 18.03 -4.33
C GLU A 276 -16.64 16.78 -3.70
N LYS A 277 -17.59 16.18 -4.38
CA LYS A 277 -18.38 15.06 -3.84
C LYS A 277 -17.53 13.85 -3.48
N LEU A 278 -16.70 13.38 -4.40
CA LEU A 278 -15.87 12.19 -4.18
C LEU A 278 -14.69 12.51 -3.27
N GLY A 279 -14.06 13.67 -3.41
CA GLY A 279 -12.97 14.11 -2.54
C GLY A 279 -13.39 14.14 -1.08
N VAL A 280 -14.52 14.77 -0.77
CA VAL A 280 -15.05 14.81 0.60
C VAL A 280 -15.42 13.40 1.10
N TYR A 281 -16.14 12.62 0.28
CA TYR A 281 -16.61 11.30 0.67
C TYR A 281 -15.47 10.32 0.99
N GLU A 282 -14.46 10.25 0.15
CA GLU A 282 -13.38 9.29 0.31
C GLU A 282 -12.38 9.69 1.40
N THR A 283 -12.15 10.99 1.64
CA THR A 283 -11.30 11.45 2.74
C THR A 283 -11.87 11.12 4.12
N ARG A 284 -13.18 10.90 4.26
CA ARG A 284 -13.83 10.54 5.53
C ARG A 284 -13.19 9.35 6.25
N ARG A 285 -12.65 8.37 5.51
CA ARG A 285 -12.02 7.18 6.09
C ARG A 285 -10.74 7.46 6.85
N HIS A 286 -10.12 8.61 6.62
CA HIS A 286 -8.88 9.02 7.27
C HIS A 286 -9.11 9.78 8.58
N TYR A 287 -10.24 10.49 8.73
CA TYR A 287 -10.46 11.41 9.86
C TYR A 287 -10.41 10.73 11.23
N SER A 288 -10.93 9.50 11.34
CA SER A 288 -10.91 8.77 12.61
C SER A 288 -9.48 8.48 13.09
N ASN A 289 -8.54 8.31 12.18
CA ASN A 289 -7.16 8.01 12.52
C ASN A 289 -6.31 9.28 12.65
N TYR A 290 -6.58 10.34 11.86
CA TYR A 290 -5.93 11.64 12.05
C TYR A 290 -6.06 12.13 13.50
N PHE A 291 -7.18 11.89 14.13
CA PHE A 291 -7.49 12.35 15.49
C PHE A 291 -7.65 11.20 16.49
N LYS A 292 -7.03 10.06 16.22
CA LYS A 292 -7.04 8.91 17.13
C LYS A 292 -6.32 9.26 18.44
N GLY A 293 -6.92 8.82 19.56
CA GLY A 293 -6.37 9.00 20.90
C GLY A 293 -6.95 10.21 21.64
N ILE A 294 -7.63 11.14 20.97
CA ILE A 294 -8.24 12.31 21.62
C ILE A 294 -9.49 11.90 22.40
N GLU A 295 -9.50 12.21 23.68
CA GLU A 295 -10.68 12.01 24.54
C GLU A 295 -11.84 12.89 24.10
N ASN A 296 -13.07 12.37 24.26
CA ASN A 296 -14.31 13.08 23.91
C ASN A 296 -14.43 13.54 22.44
N PHE A 297 -13.67 12.93 21.53
CA PHE A 297 -13.64 13.29 20.10
C PHE A 297 -14.86 12.80 19.30
N LYS A 298 -15.68 11.88 19.85
CA LYS A 298 -16.80 11.25 19.13
C LYS A 298 -17.73 12.23 18.40
N PRO A 299 -18.16 13.39 18.96
CA PRO A 299 -19.03 14.34 18.27
C PRO A 299 -18.38 14.95 17.01
N PHE A 300 -17.09 15.29 17.10
CA PHE A 300 -16.30 15.83 15.96
C PHE A 300 -16.13 14.78 14.87
N ARG A 301 -15.79 13.56 15.25
CA ARG A 301 -15.69 12.45 14.28
C ARG A 301 -17.01 12.26 13.53
N GLN A 302 -18.14 12.27 14.23
CA GLN A 302 -19.45 12.12 13.59
C GLN A 302 -19.71 13.24 12.58
N LYS A 303 -19.43 14.49 12.92
CA LYS A 303 -19.55 15.62 11.99
C LYS A 303 -18.65 15.43 10.77
N LEU A 304 -17.36 15.14 10.96
CA LEU A 304 -16.40 14.94 9.86
C LEU A 304 -16.82 13.85 8.87
N VAL A 305 -17.44 12.76 9.33
CA VAL A 305 -17.81 11.63 8.44
C VAL A 305 -19.21 11.77 7.84
N THR A 306 -20.01 12.76 8.26
CA THR A 306 -21.36 12.99 7.72
C THR A 306 -21.45 14.26 6.87
N THR A 307 -20.55 15.21 7.06
CA THR A 307 -20.49 16.50 6.32
C THR A 307 -20.23 16.25 4.83
N GLU A 308 -20.90 16.99 3.95
CA GLU A 308 -20.91 16.76 2.51
C GLU A 308 -20.08 17.78 1.71
N THR A 309 -19.70 18.90 2.31
CA THR A 309 -18.92 19.97 1.66
C THR A 309 -17.53 20.15 2.30
N SER A 310 -16.54 20.45 1.50
CA SER A 310 -15.17 20.72 1.97
C SER A 310 -15.13 21.97 2.86
N SER A 311 -15.92 22.99 2.55
CA SER A 311 -15.98 24.21 3.33
C SER A 311 -16.45 23.99 4.78
N GLU A 312 -17.49 23.15 4.97
CA GLU A 312 -17.94 22.76 6.31
C GLU A 312 -16.90 21.87 7.03
N VAL A 313 -16.23 20.96 6.31
CA VAL A 313 -15.15 20.17 6.90
C VAL A 313 -14.03 21.06 7.40
N TYR A 314 -13.65 22.12 6.66
CA TYR A 314 -12.62 23.08 7.12
C TYR A 314 -13.04 23.76 8.42
N LEU A 315 -14.29 24.22 8.55
CA LEU A 315 -14.79 24.82 9.78
C LEU A 315 -14.77 23.85 10.97
N ILE A 316 -15.11 22.56 10.72
CA ILE A 316 -15.01 21.54 11.76
C ILE A 316 -13.56 21.34 12.19
N LEU A 317 -12.63 21.27 11.24
CA LEU A 317 -11.20 21.11 11.53
C LEU A 317 -10.64 22.31 12.32
N ASP A 318 -11.10 23.55 12.02
CA ASP A 318 -10.74 24.74 12.81
C ASP A 318 -11.29 24.64 14.23
N SER A 319 -12.56 24.27 14.41
CA SER A 319 -13.15 24.07 15.72
C SER A 319 -12.48 22.97 16.55
N ILE A 320 -11.90 21.94 15.91
CA ILE A 320 -11.07 20.92 16.58
C ILE A 320 -9.78 21.56 17.11
N VAL A 321 -9.09 22.37 16.31
CA VAL A 321 -7.88 23.06 16.76
C VAL A 321 -8.18 23.95 17.96
N GLU A 322 -9.25 24.75 17.92
CA GLU A 322 -9.66 25.62 19.02
C GLU A 322 -10.01 24.82 20.29
N ARG A 323 -10.79 23.75 20.13
CA ARG A 323 -11.29 22.96 21.28
C ARG A 323 -10.20 22.15 21.98
N PHE A 324 -9.19 21.70 21.23
CA PHE A 324 -8.14 20.81 21.71
C PHE A 324 -6.74 21.43 21.62
N ALA A 325 -6.64 22.78 21.66
CA ALA A 325 -5.37 23.51 21.55
C ALA A 325 -4.31 23.05 22.56
N GLU A 326 -4.74 22.77 23.79
CA GLU A 326 -3.89 22.36 24.92
C GLU A 326 -3.76 20.83 25.07
N TYR A 327 -4.31 20.05 24.10
CA TYR A 327 -4.27 18.59 24.20
C TYR A 327 -2.87 18.06 23.85
N SER A 328 -2.29 17.25 24.76
CA SER A 328 -1.07 16.48 24.52
C SER A 328 -1.39 14.98 24.43
N PHE A 329 -0.73 14.29 23.54
CA PHE A 329 -0.90 12.84 23.31
C PHE A 329 -0.07 12.01 24.26
#